data_73b501b9ae45f6b961c99d4b98d14709
#
_entry.id   73b501b9ae45f6b961c99d4b98d14709
#
_cell.length_a   1.000
_cell.length_b   1.000
_cell.length_c   1.000
_cell.angle_alpha   90.00
_cell.angle_beta   90.00
_cell.angle_gamma   90.00
#
_symmetry.space_group_name_H-M   'P 1'
#
loop_
_entity.id
_entity.type
_entity.pdbx_description
1 polymer ?
#
loop_
_entity_poly.entity_id
_entity_poly.type
_entity_poly.pdbx_seq_one_letter_code
_entity_poly.pdbx_strand_id
1 'polypeptide(L)'
;EVKDAQFTADRAHKRAALRYYSAFQYLESYMGELDAIEECPFIEPQDEMPFMIGSIAGVLAVLHDKQSGGLAEVPVDILPRLARVMDCVDNETWWYTPQAIQGAVWVTIPGSGPEGVDPWGLLEGAAQQGAPMGVRIGWAMHNLIAANSGEQERVGQGILSHSYSIASNTADPDWQ
;
A
#
# COMPACT_ATOMS: atom_id res chain seq x y z
N GLU A 1 -22.23 23.15 9.35
CA GLU A 1 -20.89 23.31 8.71
C GLU A 1 -19.97 22.12 8.96
N VAL A 2 -19.62 21.79 10.24
CA VAL A 2 -18.72 20.63 10.53
C VAL A 2 -19.31 19.31 10.05
N LYS A 3 -20.61 19.07 10.32
CA LYS A 3 -21.30 17.86 9.88
C LYS A 3 -21.39 17.74 8.37
N ASP A 4 -21.57 18.85 7.66
CA ASP A 4 -21.63 18.86 6.18
C ASP A 4 -20.25 18.56 5.59
N ALA A 5 -19.18 19.08 6.18
CA ALA A 5 -17.80 18.77 5.78
C ALA A 5 -17.49 17.29 6.00
N GLN A 6 -17.85 16.73 7.16
CA GLN A 6 -17.67 15.30 7.45
C GLN A 6 -18.44 14.42 6.45
N PHE A 7 -19.72 14.71 6.22
CA PHE A 7 -20.52 13.96 5.26
C PHE A 7 -19.94 14.03 3.83
N THR A 8 -19.38 15.18 3.45
CA THR A 8 -18.74 15.34 2.15
C THR A 8 -17.46 14.52 2.06
N ALA A 9 -16.64 14.49 3.12
CA ALA A 9 -15.44 13.67 3.22
C ALA A 9 -15.77 12.18 3.14
N ASP A 10 -16.74 11.69 3.91
CA ASP A 10 -17.16 10.29 3.92
C ASP A 10 -17.63 9.83 2.53
N ARG A 11 -18.39 10.67 1.82
CA ARG A 11 -18.80 10.39 0.43
C ARG A 11 -17.63 10.37 -0.54
N ALA A 12 -16.62 11.22 -0.34
CA ALA A 12 -15.42 11.23 -1.18
C ALA A 12 -14.61 9.95 -0.97
N HIS A 13 -14.42 9.56 0.30
CA HIS A 13 -13.75 8.31 0.66
C HIS A 13 -14.49 7.08 0.15
N LYS A 14 -15.82 7.01 0.29
CA LYS A 14 -16.62 5.93 -0.31
C LYS A 14 -16.37 5.79 -1.81
N ARG A 15 -16.40 6.91 -2.54
CA ARG A 15 -16.17 6.87 -4.01
C ARG A 15 -14.74 6.45 -4.36
N ALA A 16 -13.76 6.87 -3.58
CA ALA A 16 -12.37 6.45 -3.76
C ALA A 16 -12.24 4.94 -3.50
N ALA A 17 -12.79 4.45 -2.38
CA ALA A 17 -12.81 3.03 -2.05
C ALA A 17 -13.38 2.17 -3.18
N LEU A 18 -14.54 2.52 -3.71
CA LEU A 18 -15.17 1.77 -4.81
C LEU A 18 -14.33 1.77 -6.09
N ARG A 19 -13.65 2.88 -6.43
CA ARG A 19 -12.79 2.94 -7.62
C ARG A 19 -11.53 2.09 -7.45
N TYR A 20 -10.88 2.18 -6.30
CA TYR A 20 -9.72 1.36 -5.99
C TYR A 20 -10.08 -0.12 -5.90
N TYR A 21 -11.23 -0.44 -5.31
CA TYR A 21 -11.71 -1.82 -5.27
C TYR A 21 -11.98 -2.38 -6.66
N SER A 22 -12.60 -1.61 -7.54
CA SER A 22 -12.78 -2.00 -8.94
C SER A 22 -11.45 -2.27 -9.65
N ALA A 23 -10.42 -1.43 -9.41
CA ALA A 23 -9.09 -1.66 -9.97
C ALA A 23 -8.46 -2.96 -9.44
N PHE A 24 -8.60 -3.25 -8.15
CA PHE A 24 -8.17 -4.51 -7.56
C PHE A 24 -8.93 -5.72 -8.14
N GLN A 25 -10.24 -5.61 -8.33
CA GLN A 25 -11.04 -6.68 -8.96
C GLN A 25 -10.62 -6.96 -10.42
N TYR A 26 -10.18 -5.93 -11.17
CA TYR A 26 -9.58 -6.15 -12.49
C TYR A 26 -8.28 -6.94 -12.40
N LEU A 27 -7.44 -6.66 -11.40
CA LEU A 27 -6.25 -7.47 -11.15
C LEU A 27 -6.64 -8.93 -10.90
N GLU A 28 -7.55 -9.21 -9.97
CA GLU A 28 -8.01 -10.59 -9.68
C GLU A 28 -8.63 -11.28 -10.89
N SER A 29 -9.38 -10.55 -11.71
CA SER A 29 -9.97 -11.11 -12.94
C SER A 29 -8.92 -11.52 -13.98
N TYR A 30 -7.77 -10.86 -13.97
CA TYR A 30 -6.65 -11.14 -14.88
C TYR A 30 -5.72 -12.23 -14.34
N MET A 31 -5.35 -12.15 -13.08
CA MET A 31 -4.37 -13.05 -12.43
C MET A 31 -5.01 -14.32 -11.86
N GLY A 32 -6.33 -14.38 -11.72
CA GLY A 32 -7.05 -15.36 -10.94
C GLY A 32 -7.24 -14.93 -9.47
N GLU A 33 -8.10 -15.69 -8.75
CA GLU A 33 -8.37 -15.41 -7.35
C GLU A 33 -7.10 -15.64 -6.50
N LEU A 34 -6.64 -14.59 -5.81
CA LEU A 34 -5.43 -14.64 -4.99
C LEU A 34 -5.53 -15.65 -3.82
N ASP A 35 -6.75 -16.05 -3.43
CA ASP A 35 -6.98 -17.07 -2.41
C ASP A 35 -6.66 -18.50 -2.87
N ALA A 36 -6.78 -18.76 -4.15
CA ALA A 36 -6.50 -20.08 -4.73
C ALA A 36 -5.00 -20.36 -4.86
N ILE A 37 -4.15 -19.38 -4.50
CA ILE A 37 -2.71 -19.47 -4.68
C ILE A 37 -2.08 -19.96 -3.39
N GLU A 38 -1.79 -21.26 -3.32
CA GLU A 38 -1.01 -21.88 -2.23
C GLU A 38 0.50 -21.59 -2.38
N GLU A 39 0.96 -21.47 -3.62
CA GLU A 39 2.34 -21.12 -3.99
C GLU A 39 2.36 -19.75 -4.68
N CYS A 40 3.55 -19.23 -4.98
CA CYS A 40 3.68 -17.99 -5.73
C CYS A 40 2.97 -18.07 -7.08
N PRO A 41 2.13 -17.08 -7.44
CA PRO A 41 1.56 -17.03 -8.77
C PRO A 41 2.69 -16.87 -9.78
N PHE A 42 2.56 -17.51 -10.93
CA PHE A 42 3.43 -17.21 -12.05
C PHE A 42 3.04 -15.84 -12.61
N ILE A 43 3.89 -14.84 -12.37
CA ILE A 43 3.71 -13.48 -12.90
C ILE A 43 4.75 -13.29 -13.99
N GLU A 44 4.30 -13.02 -15.21
CA GLU A 44 5.23 -12.70 -16.29
C GLU A 44 5.85 -11.31 -16.04
N PRO A 45 7.13 -11.06 -16.44
CA PRO A 45 7.80 -9.79 -16.14
C PRO A 45 7.04 -8.53 -16.57
N GLN A 46 6.30 -8.60 -17.69
CA GLN A 46 5.46 -7.49 -18.16
C GLN A 46 4.23 -7.24 -17.28
N ASP A 47 3.80 -8.22 -16.48
CA ASP A 47 2.61 -8.16 -15.64
C ASP A 47 2.92 -7.77 -14.19
N GLU A 48 4.20 -7.77 -13.79
CA GLU A 48 4.61 -7.42 -12.42
C GLU A 48 4.22 -5.98 -12.05
N MET A 49 4.39 -5.00 -12.96
CA MET A 49 3.99 -3.62 -12.70
C MET A 49 2.46 -3.46 -12.55
N PRO A 50 1.61 -3.97 -13.47
CA PRO A 50 0.17 -4.03 -13.25
C PRO A 50 -0.22 -4.72 -11.95
N PHE A 51 0.47 -5.81 -11.59
CA PHE A 51 0.25 -6.54 -10.34
C PHE A 51 0.53 -5.66 -9.11
N MET A 52 1.65 -4.92 -9.11
CA MET A 52 2.00 -3.98 -8.04
C MET A 52 0.98 -2.84 -7.91
N ILE A 53 0.59 -2.24 -9.03
CA ILE A 53 -0.39 -1.14 -9.04
C ILE A 53 -1.76 -1.63 -8.52
N GLY A 54 -2.21 -2.79 -8.99
CA GLY A 54 -3.46 -3.40 -8.53
C GLY A 54 -3.43 -3.75 -7.04
N SER A 55 -2.29 -4.23 -6.54
CA SER A 55 -2.09 -4.52 -5.11
C SER A 55 -2.14 -3.27 -4.25
N ILE A 56 -1.49 -2.18 -4.68
CA ILE A 56 -1.60 -0.87 -4.01
C ILE A 56 -3.06 -0.39 -4.03
N ALA A 57 -3.78 -0.56 -5.13
CA ALA A 57 -5.20 -0.20 -5.21
C ALA A 57 -6.03 -1.00 -4.20
N GLY A 58 -5.77 -2.30 -3.99
CA GLY A 58 -6.41 -3.11 -2.96
C GLY A 58 -6.20 -2.55 -1.55
N VAL A 59 -4.97 -2.18 -1.20
CA VAL A 59 -4.68 -1.52 0.09
C VAL A 59 -5.44 -0.20 0.22
N LEU A 60 -5.39 0.66 -0.80
CA LEU A 60 -6.08 1.95 -0.80
C LEU A 60 -7.61 1.81 -0.72
N ALA A 61 -8.18 0.77 -1.33
CA ALA A 61 -9.62 0.49 -1.24
C ALA A 61 -10.05 0.30 0.21
N VAL A 62 -9.35 -0.57 0.95
CA VAL A 62 -9.65 -0.84 2.36
C VAL A 62 -9.43 0.39 3.24
N LEU A 63 -8.33 1.14 3.04
CA LEU A 63 -8.06 2.36 3.80
C LEU A 63 -9.14 3.42 3.60
N HIS A 64 -9.55 3.66 2.36
CA HIS A 64 -10.61 4.62 2.07
C HIS A 64 -11.98 4.16 2.56
N ASP A 65 -12.25 2.85 2.52
CA ASP A 65 -13.51 2.35 3.09
C ASP A 65 -13.54 2.52 4.61
N LYS A 66 -12.45 2.23 5.31
CA LYS A 66 -12.32 2.52 6.74
C LYS A 66 -12.59 3.99 7.06
N GLN A 67 -12.02 4.92 6.27
CA GLN A 67 -12.24 6.37 6.42
C GLN A 67 -13.68 6.80 6.08
N SER A 68 -14.37 6.07 5.21
CA SER A 68 -15.79 6.30 4.91
C SER A 68 -16.74 5.76 5.99
N GLY A 69 -16.20 5.07 7.03
CA GLY A 69 -16.99 4.35 8.02
C GLY A 69 -17.57 3.02 7.52
N GLY A 70 -16.91 2.39 6.54
CA GLY A 70 -17.34 1.11 5.96
C GLY A 70 -18.47 1.23 4.93
N LEU A 71 -18.71 2.41 4.41
CA LEU A 71 -19.85 2.67 3.50
C LEU A 71 -19.70 2.01 2.12
N ALA A 72 -18.50 1.62 1.71
CA ALA A 72 -18.26 0.94 0.45
C ALA A 72 -18.25 -0.58 0.56
N GLU A 73 -18.25 -1.11 1.79
CA GLU A 73 -18.29 -2.54 2.09
C GLU A 73 -17.15 -3.33 1.40
N VAL A 74 -15.94 -2.74 1.36
CA VAL A 74 -14.76 -3.40 0.80
C VAL A 74 -14.32 -4.53 1.73
N PRO A 75 -14.12 -5.77 1.21
CA PRO A 75 -13.66 -6.89 2.03
C PRO A 75 -12.27 -6.63 2.62
N VAL A 76 -12.15 -6.71 3.93
CA VAL A 76 -10.87 -6.43 4.64
C VAL A 76 -9.85 -7.57 4.47
N ASP A 77 -10.29 -8.78 4.15
CA ASP A 77 -9.48 -9.96 3.88
C ASP A 77 -8.62 -9.86 2.61
N ILE A 78 -8.85 -8.85 1.76
CA ILE A 78 -7.93 -8.48 0.67
C ILE A 78 -6.52 -8.26 1.22
N LEU A 79 -6.38 -7.59 2.36
CA LEU A 79 -5.08 -7.20 2.90
C LEU A 79 -4.16 -8.38 3.22
N PRO A 80 -4.54 -9.40 4.01
CA PRO A 80 -3.67 -10.55 4.26
C PRO A 80 -3.38 -11.36 2.99
N ARG A 81 -4.29 -11.40 2.02
CA ARG A 81 -4.04 -12.01 0.72
C ARG A 81 -2.93 -11.30 -0.03
N LEU A 82 -3.00 -9.97 -0.09
CA LEU A 82 -1.96 -9.14 -0.70
C LEU A 82 -0.61 -9.29 -0.01
N ALA A 83 -0.55 -9.24 1.32
CA ALA A 83 0.70 -9.39 2.05
C ALA A 83 1.40 -10.72 1.72
N ARG A 84 0.64 -11.81 1.55
CA ARG A 84 1.18 -13.13 1.22
C ARG A 84 1.80 -13.17 -0.18
N VAL A 85 1.09 -12.64 -1.19
CA VAL A 85 1.59 -12.70 -2.57
C VAL A 85 2.72 -11.71 -2.87
N MET A 86 2.96 -10.73 -1.99
CA MET A 86 4.11 -9.82 -2.11
C MET A 86 5.46 -10.53 -1.88
N ASP A 87 5.49 -11.68 -1.21
CA ASP A 87 6.71 -12.51 -1.11
C ASP A 87 7.13 -13.09 -2.47
N CYS A 88 6.25 -13.09 -3.44
CA CYS A 88 6.48 -13.65 -4.77
C CYS A 88 7.10 -12.65 -5.75
N VAL A 89 7.24 -11.40 -5.36
CA VAL A 89 7.78 -10.33 -6.20
C VAL A 89 9.14 -9.87 -5.66
N ASP A 90 10.10 -9.73 -6.55
CA ASP A 90 11.46 -9.33 -6.17
C ASP A 90 11.50 -7.88 -5.65
N ASN A 91 12.03 -7.72 -4.43
CA ASN A 91 12.09 -6.42 -3.78
C ASN A 91 13.07 -5.44 -4.44
N GLU A 92 14.22 -5.91 -4.91
CA GLU A 92 15.23 -5.04 -5.50
C GLU A 92 14.76 -4.51 -6.85
N THR A 93 14.17 -5.38 -7.69
CA THR A 93 13.57 -5.00 -8.97
C THR A 93 12.49 -3.93 -8.81
N TRP A 94 11.70 -4.01 -7.73
CA TRP A 94 10.55 -3.14 -7.51
C TRP A 94 10.73 -2.16 -6.34
N TRP A 95 11.96 -1.69 -6.12
CA TRP A 95 12.30 -0.59 -5.20
C TRP A 95 11.75 -0.81 -3.78
N TYR A 96 11.73 -2.07 -3.33
CA TYR A 96 11.17 -2.50 -2.04
C TYR A 96 9.69 -2.18 -1.86
N THR A 97 8.96 -1.96 -2.96
CA THR A 97 7.51 -1.73 -2.91
C THR A 97 6.74 -2.95 -2.40
N PRO A 98 7.06 -4.22 -2.77
CA PRO A 98 6.41 -5.39 -2.18
C PRO A 98 6.52 -5.41 -0.65
N GLN A 99 7.72 -5.19 -0.12
CA GLN A 99 7.95 -5.10 1.32
C GLN A 99 7.21 -3.92 1.97
N ALA A 100 7.10 -2.78 1.29
CA ALA A 100 6.30 -1.65 1.77
C ALA A 100 4.81 -1.98 1.85
N ILE A 101 4.27 -2.73 0.88
CA ILE A 101 2.87 -3.23 0.91
C ILE A 101 2.66 -4.16 2.10
N GLN A 102 3.56 -5.11 2.34
CA GLN A 102 3.49 -6.02 3.49
C GLN A 102 3.50 -5.24 4.82
N GLY A 103 4.45 -4.34 5.00
CA GLY A 103 4.52 -3.49 6.19
C GLY A 103 3.24 -2.67 6.38
N ALA A 104 2.71 -2.09 5.31
CA ALA A 104 1.46 -1.34 5.34
C ALA A 104 0.26 -2.20 5.78
N VAL A 105 0.16 -3.42 5.26
CA VAL A 105 -0.88 -4.38 5.64
C VAL A 105 -0.76 -4.75 7.12
N TRP A 106 0.42 -5.11 7.58
CA TRP A 106 0.62 -5.58 8.97
C TRP A 106 0.47 -4.46 10.01
N VAL A 107 0.75 -3.21 9.63
CA VAL A 107 0.37 -2.05 10.45
C VAL A 107 -1.15 -1.85 10.47
N THR A 108 -1.81 -2.02 9.34
CA THR A 108 -3.27 -1.80 9.22
C THR A 108 -4.08 -2.86 9.97
N ILE A 109 -3.59 -4.12 9.98
CA ILE A 109 -4.16 -5.26 10.69
C ILE A 109 -3.13 -5.81 11.70
N PRO A 110 -3.12 -5.30 12.93
CA PRO A 110 -2.18 -5.76 13.95
C PRO A 110 -2.28 -7.27 14.19
N GLY A 111 -1.13 -7.95 14.23
CA GLY A 111 -1.06 -9.40 14.44
C GLY A 111 -1.28 -10.25 13.19
N SER A 112 -1.46 -9.66 12.00
CA SER A 112 -1.55 -10.40 10.73
C SER A 112 -0.19 -10.76 10.13
N GLY A 113 0.89 -10.16 10.62
CA GLY A 113 2.26 -10.44 10.18
C GLY A 113 2.89 -11.64 10.91
N PRO A 114 4.05 -12.11 10.43
CA PRO A 114 4.81 -13.16 11.08
C PRO A 114 5.22 -12.77 12.51
N GLU A 115 5.35 -13.77 13.39
CA GLU A 115 5.77 -13.54 14.77
C GLU A 115 7.18 -12.92 14.83
N GLY A 116 7.34 -11.89 15.65
CA GLY A 116 8.60 -11.18 15.85
C GLY A 116 8.94 -10.13 14.79
N VAL A 117 8.13 -9.96 13.76
CA VAL A 117 8.31 -8.88 12.77
C VAL A 117 7.74 -7.56 13.33
N ASP A 118 8.52 -6.49 13.25
CA ASP A 118 8.06 -5.12 13.46
C ASP A 118 7.50 -4.55 12.15
N PRO A 119 6.18 -4.38 12.01
CA PRO A 119 5.58 -3.87 10.79
C PRO A 119 6.00 -2.45 10.42
N TRP A 120 6.20 -1.59 11.43
CA TRP A 120 6.66 -0.22 11.18
C TRP A 120 8.11 -0.19 10.74
N GLY A 121 8.98 -0.97 11.39
CA GLY A 121 10.38 -1.11 10.99
C GLY A 121 10.52 -1.68 9.57
N LEU A 122 9.66 -2.62 9.19
CA LEU A 122 9.62 -3.16 7.83
C LEU A 122 9.22 -2.10 6.78
N LEU A 123 8.15 -1.36 7.05
CA LEU A 123 7.65 -0.31 6.14
C LEU A 123 8.65 0.84 5.99
N GLU A 124 9.27 1.27 7.08
CA GLU A 124 10.30 2.31 7.09
C GLU A 124 11.57 1.83 6.36
N GLY A 125 12.02 0.59 6.64
CA GLY A 125 13.16 -0.02 5.97
C GLY A 125 12.98 -0.12 4.47
N ALA A 126 11.80 -0.52 4.01
CA ALA A 126 11.45 -0.54 2.58
C ALA A 126 11.52 0.87 1.96
N ALA A 127 10.99 1.88 2.65
CA ALA A 127 11.03 3.25 2.19
C ALA A 127 12.48 3.81 2.10
N GLN A 128 13.33 3.45 3.07
CA GLN A 128 14.74 3.84 3.09
C GLN A 128 15.55 3.19 1.97
N GLN A 129 15.27 1.93 1.67
CA GLN A 129 15.97 1.17 0.63
C GLN A 129 15.54 1.56 -0.78
N GLY A 130 14.26 1.86 -1.00
CA GLY A 130 13.75 2.28 -2.31
C GLY A 130 14.14 3.72 -2.69
N ALA A 131 14.29 4.62 -1.73
CA ALA A 131 14.55 6.03 -1.99
C ALA A 131 15.84 6.31 -2.78
N PRO A 132 17.00 5.66 -2.50
CA PRO A 132 18.22 5.83 -3.29
C PRO A 132 18.10 5.37 -4.74
N MET A 133 17.16 4.47 -5.01
CA MET A 133 16.87 3.95 -6.36
C MET A 133 16.01 4.93 -7.19
N GLY A 134 15.66 6.10 -6.62
CA GLY A 134 14.91 7.16 -7.30
C GLY A 134 13.39 7.03 -7.21
N VAL A 135 12.88 5.98 -6.58
CA VAL A 135 11.44 5.73 -6.41
C VAL A 135 11.04 5.86 -4.94
N ARG A 136 9.98 6.59 -4.67
CA ARG A 136 9.60 7.01 -3.31
C ARG A 136 8.24 6.50 -2.86
N ILE A 137 7.76 5.43 -3.50
CA ILE A 137 6.47 4.80 -3.17
C ILE A 137 6.46 4.35 -1.69
N GLY A 138 7.56 3.79 -1.18
CA GLY A 138 7.68 3.38 0.21
C GLY A 138 7.43 4.55 1.19
N TRP A 139 8.03 5.73 0.96
CA TRP A 139 7.76 6.90 1.81
C TRP A 139 6.33 7.43 1.67
N ALA A 140 5.76 7.40 0.46
CA ALA A 140 4.36 7.77 0.27
C ALA A 140 3.42 6.84 1.05
N MET A 141 3.65 5.54 0.98
CA MET A 141 2.89 4.55 1.75
C MET A 141 3.09 4.73 3.26
N HIS A 142 4.34 4.90 3.73
CA HIS A 142 4.61 5.15 5.15
C HIS A 142 3.80 6.33 5.68
N ASN A 143 3.84 7.47 4.99
CA ASN A 143 3.11 8.67 5.41
C ASN A 143 1.59 8.47 5.40
N LEU A 144 1.07 7.78 4.38
CA LEU A 144 -0.35 7.47 4.27
C LEU A 144 -0.80 6.56 5.41
N ILE A 145 -0.06 5.49 5.69
CA ILE A 145 -0.38 4.54 6.76
C ILE A 145 -0.27 5.21 8.13
N ALA A 146 0.77 6.01 8.36
CA ALA A 146 0.94 6.75 9.62
C ALA A 146 -0.24 7.72 9.86
N ALA A 147 -0.66 8.46 8.83
CA ALA A 147 -1.81 9.36 8.92
C ALA A 147 -3.11 8.60 9.21
N ASN A 148 -3.34 7.45 8.55
CA ASN A 148 -4.53 6.61 8.76
C ASN A 148 -4.56 5.92 10.13
N SER A 149 -3.39 5.68 10.72
CA SER A 149 -3.26 5.07 12.05
C SER A 149 -3.26 6.10 13.18
N GLY A 150 -3.29 7.40 12.86
CA GLY A 150 -3.24 8.48 13.85
C GLY A 150 -1.86 8.72 14.47
N GLU A 151 -0.80 8.16 13.88
CA GLU A 151 0.59 8.22 14.34
C GLU A 151 1.26 9.55 13.92
N GLN A 152 0.86 10.66 14.54
CA GLN A 152 1.27 12.01 14.15
C GLN A 152 2.78 12.23 14.15
N GLU A 153 3.51 11.63 15.10
CA GLU A 153 4.96 11.72 15.16
C GLU A 153 5.59 11.02 13.94
N ARG A 154 5.11 9.85 13.57
CA ARG A 154 5.56 9.12 12.36
C ARG A 154 5.23 9.87 11.08
N VAL A 155 4.09 10.56 11.03
CA VAL A 155 3.76 11.45 9.89
C VAL A 155 4.82 12.54 9.75
N GLY A 156 5.17 13.22 10.85
CA GLY A 156 6.19 14.28 10.83
C GLY A 156 7.56 13.76 10.39
N GLN A 157 8.02 12.66 10.97
CA GLN A 157 9.30 12.02 10.63
C GLN A 157 9.31 11.53 9.17
N GLY A 158 8.25 10.89 8.74
CA GLY A 158 8.13 10.37 7.38
C GLY A 158 8.10 11.46 6.32
N ILE A 159 7.43 12.60 6.57
CA ILE A 159 7.45 13.77 5.67
C ILE A 159 8.86 14.33 5.55
N LEU A 160 9.60 14.47 6.66
CA LEU A 160 10.97 14.95 6.66
C LEU A 160 11.88 14.02 5.87
N SER A 161 11.80 12.70 6.11
CA SER A 161 12.59 11.69 5.40
C SER A 161 12.28 11.68 3.91
N HIS A 162 10.99 11.76 3.55
CA HIS A 162 10.55 11.85 2.16
C HIS A 162 11.11 13.11 1.48
N SER A 163 10.99 14.26 2.12
CA SER A 163 11.53 15.54 1.60
C SER A 163 13.05 15.49 1.43
N TYR A 164 13.75 14.90 2.41
CA TYR A 164 15.19 14.70 2.31
C TYR A 164 15.56 13.78 1.13
N SER A 165 14.80 12.68 0.94
CA SER A 165 15.03 11.76 -0.19
C SER A 165 14.85 12.44 -1.55
N ILE A 166 13.90 13.39 -1.66
CA ILE A 166 13.69 14.19 -2.88
C ILE A 166 14.89 15.11 -3.14
N ALA A 167 15.43 15.72 -2.10
CA ALA A 167 16.57 16.62 -2.22
C ALA A 167 17.90 15.90 -2.48
N SER A 168 18.04 14.65 -2.01
CA SER A 168 19.31 13.90 -2.01
C SER A 168 19.45 12.91 -3.14
N ASN A 169 18.34 12.44 -3.73
CA ASN A 169 18.35 11.40 -4.76
C ASN A 169 17.65 11.90 -6.03
N THR A 170 18.31 11.68 -7.16
CA THR A 170 17.68 11.94 -8.47
C THR A 170 16.58 10.90 -8.70
N ALA A 171 15.44 11.34 -9.22
CA ALA A 171 14.41 10.41 -9.66
C ALA A 171 14.92 9.54 -10.80
N ASP A 172 14.51 8.27 -10.83
CA ASP A 172 14.86 7.37 -11.91
C ASP A 172 14.28 7.91 -13.24
N PRO A 173 15.12 8.17 -14.26
CA PRO A 173 14.67 8.75 -15.52
C PRO A 173 13.70 7.86 -16.30
N ASP A 174 13.74 6.55 -16.08
CA ASP A 174 12.85 5.60 -16.77
C ASP A 174 11.42 5.63 -16.20
N TRP A 175 11.25 6.30 -15.05
CA TRP A 175 9.98 6.37 -14.32
C TRP A 175 9.50 7.80 -14.03
N GLN A 176 9.95 8.78 -14.82
CA GLN A 176 9.51 10.18 -14.73
C GLN A 176 8.26 10.48 -15.57
#